data_66aaff7bb3f4660240206e322ad9e9c5
#
_entry.id   66aaff7bb3f4660240206e322ad9e9c5
#
_cell.length_a   1.000
_cell.length_b   1.000
_cell.length_c   1.000
_cell.angle_alpha   90.00
_cell.angle_beta   90.00
_cell.angle_gamma   90.00
#
_symmetry.space_group_name_H-M   'P 1'
#
loop_
_entity.id
_entity.type
_entity.pdbx_description
1 polymer ?
#
loop_
_entity_poly.entity_id
_entity_poly.type
_entity_poly.pdbx_seq_one_letter_code
_entity_poly.pdbx_strand_id
1 'polypeptide(L)'
;MVEVVTYANKSFGMFEDLINNDFGVKVKVLGWGTKWHGFSDKSKGLLKYLQNKRDKDIIVFVDGFDTKINKSIENVAKMFKQCECKVLLSRDPQVMGKHITNHIFGTCTSAHVGNAGMFMGYAKELKLMMKDAISMGCKDDQINLNRLCGKYDFIKVDENDLIFKNFGPRDKETSTNAVFVSFPGNMNIKRWSRAIPEYAQFFYLHILLVNILLLAALPKRTKPLLLSLALITVYYIIFADRSCTIKT
;
A
#
# COMPACT_ATOMS: atom_id res chain seq x y z
N MET A 1 -24.76 1.11 7.72
CA MET A 1 -23.83 1.29 8.86
C MET A 1 -22.42 1.21 8.31
N VAL A 2 -21.49 2.00 8.82
CA VAL A 2 -20.06 1.90 8.46
C VAL A 2 -19.36 1.06 9.52
N GLU A 3 -18.58 0.07 9.12
CA GLU A 3 -17.77 -0.74 10.03
C GLU A 3 -16.30 -0.48 9.75
N VAL A 4 -15.51 -0.22 10.81
CA VAL A 4 -14.05 -0.03 10.71
C VAL A 4 -13.34 -1.32 11.10
N VAL A 5 -12.43 -1.75 10.24
CA VAL A 5 -11.72 -3.03 10.35
C VAL A 5 -10.22 -2.79 10.18
N THR A 6 -9.42 -3.49 10.95
CA THR A 6 -7.97 -3.51 10.81
C THR A 6 -7.44 -4.94 10.81
N TYR A 7 -6.24 -5.15 10.26
CA TYR A 7 -5.50 -6.39 10.42
C TYR A 7 -4.25 -6.13 11.27
N ALA A 8 -4.22 -6.71 12.46
CA ALA A 8 -3.06 -6.65 13.35
C ALA A 8 -2.93 -7.97 14.11
N ASN A 9 -1.72 -8.52 14.14
CA ASN A 9 -1.46 -9.77 14.86
C ASN A 9 -0.95 -9.55 16.30
N LYS A 10 -0.62 -8.32 16.66
CA LYS A 10 -0.17 -7.87 17.97
C LYS A 10 -0.35 -6.37 18.12
N SER A 11 -0.24 -5.86 19.35
CA SER A 11 -0.11 -4.41 19.56
C SER A 11 1.28 -3.95 19.14
N PHE A 12 1.33 -2.93 18.27
CA PHE A 12 2.55 -2.28 17.81
C PHE A 12 2.25 -0.92 17.18
N GLY A 13 3.20 0.03 17.23
CA GLY A 13 3.04 1.35 16.64
C GLY A 13 1.87 2.11 17.22
N MET A 14 0.97 2.60 16.38
CA MET A 14 -0.22 3.37 16.75
C MET A 14 -1.47 2.49 17.02
N PHE A 15 -1.29 1.17 17.21
CA PHE A 15 -2.42 0.25 17.38
C PHE A 15 -3.33 0.64 18.56
N GLU A 16 -2.74 0.99 19.71
CA GLU A 16 -3.52 1.38 20.89
C GLU A 16 -4.32 2.66 20.66
N ASP A 17 -3.74 3.65 19.97
CA ASP A 17 -4.42 4.91 19.59
C ASP A 17 -5.60 4.65 18.64
N LEU A 18 -5.44 3.68 17.74
CA LEU A 18 -6.50 3.27 16.83
C LEU A 18 -7.67 2.59 17.57
N ILE A 19 -7.37 1.70 18.51
CA ILE A 19 -8.40 0.92 19.20
C ILE A 19 -9.08 1.76 20.29
N ASN A 20 -8.33 2.57 21.02
CA ASN A 20 -8.82 3.41 22.12
C ASN A 20 -9.09 4.85 21.66
N ASN A 21 -9.56 5.02 20.43
CA ASN A 21 -9.75 6.33 19.83
C ASN A 21 -10.78 7.20 20.56
N ASP A 22 -10.58 8.54 20.51
CA ASP A 22 -11.40 9.53 21.21
C ASP A 22 -12.85 9.65 20.70
N PHE A 23 -13.15 9.01 19.57
CA PHE A 23 -14.46 9.09 18.91
C PHE A 23 -15.37 7.90 19.23
N GLY A 24 -14.96 6.99 20.11
CA GLY A 24 -15.73 5.80 20.50
C GLY A 24 -16.00 4.83 19.36
N VAL A 25 -15.22 4.89 18.29
CA VAL A 25 -15.38 4.01 17.13
C VAL A 25 -14.88 2.61 17.46
N LYS A 26 -15.76 1.62 17.35
CA LYS A 26 -15.38 0.21 17.52
C LYS A 26 -14.62 -0.27 16.29
N VAL A 27 -13.34 -0.60 16.45
CA VAL A 27 -12.50 -1.15 15.38
C VAL A 27 -12.45 -2.67 15.51
N LYS A 28 -12.85 -3.37 14.45
CA LYS A 28 -12.76 -4.84 14.41
C LYS A 28 -11.34 -5.25 14.03
N VAL A 29 -10.65 -5.93 14.93
CA VAL A 29 -9.29 -6.45 14.70
C VAL A 29 -9.36 -7.84 14.09
N LEU A 30 -8.69 -8.03 12.97
CA LEU A 30 -8.48 -9.30 12.30
C LEU A 30 -7.04 -9.78 12.53
N GLY A 31 -6.81 -11.10 12.55
CA GLY A 31 -5.48 -11.71 12.64
C GLY A 31 -4.81 -11.65 14.00
N TRP A 32 -5.51 -11.21 15.05
CA TRP A 32 -4.94 -11.14 16.40
C TRP A 32 -4.36 -12.47 16.87
N GLY A 33 -3.11 -12.46 17.36
CA GLY A 33 -2.42 -13.64 17.84
C GLY A 33 -1.93 -14.61 16.75
N THR A 34 -2.18 -14.34 15.47
CA THR A 34 -1.71 -15.19 14.37
C THR A 34 -0.27 -14.86 13.98
N LYS A 35 0.43 -15.82 13.37
CA LYS A 35 1.73 -15.58 12.77
C LYS A 35 1.57 -14.76 11.49
N TRP A 36 2.40 -13.76 11.31
CA TRP A 36 2.46 -12.95 10.08
C TRP A 36 3.30 -13.64 9.01
N HIS A 37 2.74 -13.82 7.80
CA HIS A 37 3.44 -14.44 6.66
C HIS A 37 3.65 -13.45 5.50
N GLY A 38 3.10 -12.25 5.57
CA GLY A 38 3.23 -11.21 4.56
C GLY A 38 1.93 -10.44 4.31
N PHE A 39 1.99 -9.44 3.44
CA PHE A 39 0.85 -8.55 3.18
C PHE A 39 -0.41 -9.28 2.68
N SER A 40 -0.26 -10.45 2.03
CA SER A 40 -1.40 -11.26 1.63
C SER A 40 -2.29 -11.70 2.81
N ASP A 41 -1.77 -11.73 4.04
CA ASP A 41 -2.57 -12.09 5.23
C ASP A 41 -3.65 -11.04 5.49
N LYS A 42 -3.39 -9.75 5.22
CA LYS A 42 -4.40 -8.69 5.31
C LYS A 42 -5.57 -8.97 4.36
N SER A 43 -5.26 -9.21 3.08
CA SER A 43 -6.28 -9.49 2.05
C SER A 43 -7.09 -10.75 2.36
N LYS A 44 -6.42 -11.83 2.81
CA LYS A 44 -7.08 -13.09 3.18
C LYS A 44 -7.96 -12.93 4.42
N GLY A 45 -7.46 -12.23 5.45
CA GLY A 45 -8.20 -11.95 6.67
C GLY A 45 -9.45 -11.11 6.39
N LEU A 46 -9.30 -10.05 5.58
CA LEU A 46 -10.41 -9.21 5.17
C LEU A 46 -11.43 -9.99 4.32
N LEU A 47 -10.98 -10.77 3.33
CA LEU A 47 -11.87 -11.59 2.52
C LEU A 47 -12.70 -12.56 3.38
N LYS A 48 -12.07 -13.24 4.35
CA LYS A 48 -12.76 -14.11 5.30
C LYS A 48 -13.81 -13.35 6.12
N TYR A 49 -13.47 -12.16 6.60
CA TYR A 49 -14.42 -11.32 7.34
C TYR A 49 -15.62 -10.91 6.48
N LEU A 50 -15.36 -10.51 5.24
CA LEU A 50 -16.38 -10.05 4.31
C LEU A 50 -17.40 -11.15 3.94
N GLN A 51 -17.08 -12.44 4.02
CA GLN A 51 -18.02 -13.54 3.71
C GLN A 51 -19.33 -13.44 4.50
N ASN A 52 -19.27 -12.92 5.72
CA ASN A 52 -20.41 -12.79 6.61
C ASN A 52 -21.09 -11.41 6.52
N LYS A 53 -20.75 -10.58 5.52
CA LYS A 53 -21.31 -9.24 5.34
C LYS A 53 -22.30 -9.21 4.19
N ARG A 54 -23.34 -8.38 4.35
CA ARG A 54 -24.29 -8.11 3.27
C ARG A 54 -23.62 -7.27 2.18
N ASP A 55 -24.00 -7.45 0.96
CA ASP A 55 -23.38 -6.80 -0.19
C ASP A 55 -23.30 -5.26 -0.10
N LYS A 56 -24.31 -4.65 0.52
CA LYS A 56 -24.42 -3.18 0.69
C LYS A 56 -23.79 -2.64 1.98
N ASP A 57 -23.22 -3.49 2.84
CA ASP A 57 -22.50 -3.03 4.03
C ASP A 57 -21.25 -2.27 3.60
N ILE A 58 -20.99 -1.12 4.24
CA ILE A 58 -19.83 -0.29 3.96
C ILE A 58 -18.74 -0.63 4.97
N ILE A 59 -17.61 -1.09 4.48
CA ILE A 59 -16.46 -1.48 5.29
C ILE A 59 -15.31 -0.52 5.02
N VAL A 60 -14.70 0.01 6.07
CA VAL A 60 -13.47 0.80 6.06
C VAL A 60 -12.35 -0.09 6.58
N PHE A 61 -11.34 -0.33 5.77
CA PHE A 61 -10.12 -0.99 6.19
C PHE A 61 -9.03 0.05 6.45
N VAL A 62 -8.34 -0.07 7.59
CA VAL A 62 -7.22 0.79 7.97
C VAL A 62 -6.05 -0.06 8.46
N ASP A 63 -4.82 0.34 8.18
CA ASP A 63 -3.62 -0.34 8.70
C ASP A 63 -3.55 -0.20 10.22
N GLY A 64 -3.22 -1.29 10.90
CA GLY A 64 -3.30 -1.33 12.37
C GLY A 64 -2.12 -0.67 13.09
N PHE A 65 -1.04 -0.34 12.39
CA PHE A 65 0.21 0.04 13.04
C PHE A 65 0.63 1.50 12.83
N ASP A 66 0.01 2.18 11.90
CA ASP A 66 0.38 3.55 11.53
C ASP A 66 -0.82 4.45 11.24
N THR A 67 -2.03 4.02 11.62
CA THR A 67 -3.27 4.77 11.39
C THR A 67 -3.93 5.16 12.70
N LYS A 68 -4.51 6.35 12.73
CA LYS A 68 -5.42 6.82 13.80
C LYS A 68 -6.72 7.35 13.21
N ILE A 69 -7.78 7.35 14.02
CA ILE A 69 -9.04 8.01 13.73
C ILE A 69 -8.89 9.46 14.20
N ASN A 70 -9.07 10.40 13.29
CA ASN A 70 -8.83 11.84 13.51
C ASN A 70 -10.12 12.64 13.71
N LYS A 71 -11.27 12.08 13.27
CA LYS A 71 -12.59 12.70 13.39
C LYS A 71 -13.71 11.66 13.53
N SER A 72 -14.90 12.09 13.92
CA SER A 72 -16.10 11.25 13.93
C SER A 72 -16.39 10.63 12.56
N ILE A 73 -16.81 9.36 12.55
CA ILE A 73 -17.15 8.61 11.33
C ILE A 73 -18.60 8.82 10.86
N GLU A 74 -19.40 9.63 11.54
CA GLU A 74 -20.84 9.78 11.26
C GLU A 74 -21.14 10.17 9.81
N ASN A 75 -20.33 11.04 9.22
CA ASN A 75 -20.52 11.52 7.86
C ASN A 75 -19.80 10.68 6.80
N VAL A 76 -18.98 9.69 7.18
CA VAL A 76 -18.14 8.90 6.24
C VAL A 76 -18.99 8.21 5.18
N ALA A 77 -20.13 7.61 5.55
CA ALA A 77 -21.01 6.97 4.58
C ALA A 77 -21.61 7.96 3.56
N LYS A 78 -21.91 9.19 3.98
CA LYS A 78 -22.39 10.26 3.10
C LYS A 78 -21.29 10.71 2.13
N MET A 79 -20.12 10.99 2.65
CA MET A 79 -18.94 11.38 1.86
C MET A 79 -18.58 10.32 0.83
N PHE A 80 -18.56 9.04 1.24
CA PHE A 80 -18.29 7.93 0.34
C PHE A 80 -19.31 7.81 -0.80
N LYS A 81 -20.61 7.99 -0.52
CA LYS A 81 -21.65 7.96 -1.55
C LYS A 81 -21.52 9.09 -2.58
N GLN A 82 -20.94 10.22 -2.19
CA GLN A 82 -20.68 11.37 -3.06
C GLN A 82 -19.51 11.15 -4.04
N CYS A 83 -18.62 10.17 -3.79
CA CYS A 83 -17.50 9.90 -4.69
C CYS A 83 -17.91 9.16 -5.99
N GLU A 84 -19.17 8.72 -6.10
CA GLU A 84 -19.66 7.93 -7.24
C GLU A 84 -18.77 6.73 -7.56
N CYS A 85 -18.27 6.08 -6.51
CA CYS A 85 -17.42 4.90 -6.58
C CYS A 85 -18.02 3.75 -5.75
N LYS A 86 -17.51 2.54 -5.91
CA LYS A 86 -17.88 1.40 -5.06
C LYS A 86 -16.76 1.00 -4.12
N VAL A 87 -15.54 1.38 -4.46
CA VAL A 87 -14.33 1.27 -3.63
C VAL A 87 -13.53 2.56 -3.74
N LEU A 88 -13.09 3.08 -2.61
CA LEU A 88 -12.27 4.28 -2.51
C LEU A 88 -10.97 3.92 -1.79
N LEU A 89 -9.84 4.11 -2.45
CA LEU A 89 -8.51 3.92 -1.88
C LEU A 89 -7.99 5.26 -1.35
N SER A 90 -7.22 5.25 -0.29
CA SER A 90 -6.44 6.42 0.09
C SER A 90 -5.36 6.72 -0.94
N ARG A 91 -4.95 7.98 -1.05
CA ARG A 91 -3.89 8.41 -1.97
C ARG A 91 -2.51 8.09 -1.38
N ASP A 92 -1.61 7.54 -2.19
CA ASP A 92 -0.21 7.36 -1.80
C ASP A 92 0.49 8.72 -1.67
N PRO A 93 1.30 8.97 -0.61
CA PRO A 93 2.01 10.23 -0.42
C PRO A 93 3.20 10.42 -1.38
N GLN A 94 3.48 9.45 -2.24
CA GLN A 94 4.52 9.48 -3.29
C GLN A 94 5.91 9.88 -2.76
N VAL A 95 6.31 9.31 -1.63
CA VAL A 95 7.55 9.64 -0.90
C VAL A 95 8.82 9.49 -1.76
N MET A 96 8.82 8.53 -2.67
CA MET A 96 9.93 8.30 -3.63
C MET A 96 9.90 9.23 -4.84
N GLY A 97 8.94 10.15 -4.89
CA GLY A 97 8.66 10.98 -6.06
C GLY A 97 7.66 10.33 -7.02
N LYS A 98 6.86 11.16 -7.69
CA LYS A 98 5.72 10.75 -8.53
C LYS A 98 6.11 9.70 -9.60
N HIS A 99 7.19 9.94 -10.34
CA HIS A 99 7.58 9.06 -11.44
C HIS A 99 8.01 7.67 -10.97
N ILE A 100 8.80 7.60 -9.90
CA ILE A 100 9.27 6.34 -9.33
C ILE A 100 8.09 5.56 -8.73
N THR A 101 7.25 6.23 -7.95
CA THR A 101 6.07 5.62 -7.32
C THR A 101 5.12 5.06 -8.38
N ASN A 102 4.82 5.84 -9.43
CA ASN A 102 3.96 5.40 -10.52
C ASN A 102 4.54 4.22 -11.30
N HIS A 103 5.87 4.20 -11.50
CA HIS A 103 6.53 3.09 -12.20
C HIS A 103 6.48 1.79 -11.40
N ILE A 104 6.63 1.84 -10.08
CA ILE A 104 6.62 0.67 -9.20
C ILE A 104 5.20 0.14 -9.00
N PHE A 105 4.28 1.00 -8.59
CA PHE A 105 2.95 0.57 -8.14
C PHE A 105 1.90 0.60 -9.26
N GLY A 106 2.15 1.31 -10.35
CA GLY A 106 1.12 1.66 -11.32
C GLY A 106 0.26 2.84 -10.84
N THR A 107 -0.60 3.35 -11.70
CA THR A 107 -1.55 4.42 -11.34
C THR A 107 -2.96 3.86 -11.26
N CYS A 108 -3.72 4.30 -10.26
CA CYS A 108 -5.13 3.98 -10.11
C CYS A 108 -6.02 4.96 -10.89
N THR A 109 -5.64 6.23 -10.87
CA THR A 109 -6.21 7.27 -11.72
C THR A 109 -5.11 7.87 -12.60
N SER A 110 -5.45 8.80 -13.50
CA SER A 110 -4.48 9.43 -14.40
C SER A 110 -3.28 10.08 -13.70
N ALA A 111 -3.40 10.39 -12.41
CA ALA A 111 -2.39 11.14 -11.67
C ALA A 111 -1.93 10.49 -10.36
N HIS A 112 -2.71 9.58 -9.77
CA HIS A 112 -2.52 9.14 -8.41
C HIS A 112 -2.40 7.62 -8.27
N VAL A 113 -1.53 7.22 -7.36
CA VAL A 113 -1.37 5.84 -6.88
C VAL A 113 -2.25 5.68 -5.64
N GLY A 114 -3.00 4.59 -5.58
CA GLY A 114 -3.73 4.19 -4.39
C GLY A 114 -2.80 3.57 -3.36
N ASN A 115 -3.01 3.88 -2.08
CA ASN A 115 -2.30 3.26 -0.97
C ASN A 115 -3.13 2.12 -0.38
N ALA A 116 -2.49 0.98 -0.10
CA ALA A 116 -3.15 -0.22 0.42
C ALA A 116 -3.38 -0.20 1.94
N GLY A 117 -2.87 0.82 2.63
CA GLY A 117 -3.02 0.95 4.09
C GLY A 117 -4.40 1.39 4.52
N MET A 118 -5.11 2.16 3.69
CA MET A 118 -6.47 2.61 4.00
C MET A 118 -7.34 2.59 2.75
N PHE A 119 -8.50 1.97 2.85
CA PHE A 119 -9.52 1.97 1.79
C PHE A 119 -10.90 1.65 2.35
N MET A 120 -11.93 1.94 1.59
CA MET A 120 -13.29 1.57 1.93
C MET A 120 -14.09 1.16 0.70
N GLY A 121 -15.21 0.48 0.93
CA GLY A 121 -16.10 0.10 -0.14
C GLY A 121 -17.32 -0.67 0.33
N TYR A 122 -18.18 -1.00 -0.62
CA TYR A 122 -19.25 -1.95 -0.36
C TYR A 122 -18.68 -3.37 -0.26
N ALA A 123 -19.23 -4.16 0.65
CA ALA A 123 -18.71 -5.50 0.92
C ALA A 123 -18.68 -6.40 -0.33
N LYS A 124 -19.63 -6.25 -1.25
CA LYS A 124 -19.65 -6.98 -2.54
C LYS A 124 -18.39 -6.70 -3.35
N GLU A 125 -18.10 -5.44 -3.61
CA GLU A 125 -16.98 -5.02 -4.44
C GLU A 125 -15.62 -5.27 -3.74
N LEU A 126 -15.57 -5.12 -2.41
CA LEU A 126 -14.40 -5.50 -1.63
C LEU A 126 -14.12 -7.00 -1.66
N LYS A 127 -15.16 -7.87 -1.62
CA LYS A 127 -15.00 -9.33 -1.81
C LYS A 127 -14.33 -9.64 -3.15
N LEU A 128 -14.82 -9.01 -4.22
CA LEU A 128 -14.26 -9.19 -5.56
C LEU A 128 -12.82 -8.71 -5.63
N MET A 129 -12.55 -7.49 -5.16
CA MET A 129 -11.22 -6.88 -5.12
C MET A 129 -10.23 -7.74 -4.34
N MET A 130 -10.59 -8.21 -3.12
CA MET A 130 -9.69 -9.03 -2.31
C MET A 130 -9.43 -10.41 -2.93
N LYS A 131 -10.45 -11.03 -3.53
CA LYS A 131 -10.29 -12.30 -4.23
C LYS A 131 -9.29 -12.19 -5.38
N ASP A 132 -9.42 -11.16 -6.19
CA ASP A 132 -8.54 -10.94 -7.33
C ASP A 132 -7.13 -10.51 -6.89
N ALA A 133 -7.01 -9.63 -5.87
CA ALA A 133 -5.71 -9.27 -5.30
C ALA A 133 -4.93 -10.49 -4.81
N ILE A 134 -5.60 -11.44 -4.16
CA ILE A 134 -4.99 -12.70 -3.71
C ILE A 134 -4.57 -13.55 -4.91
N SER A 135 -5.38 -13.62 -5.97
CA SER A 135 -5.10 -14.45 -7.15
C SER A 135 -3.93 -13.94 -7.99
N MET A 136 -3.62 -12.65 -7.94
CA MET A 136 -2.47 -12.05 -8.64
C MET A 136 -1.12 -12.56 -8.12
N GLY A 137 -1.04 -13.01 -6.87
CA GLY A 137 0.15 -13.63 -6.30
C GLY A 137 1.33 -12.70 -6.06
N CYS A 138 1.23 -11.39 -6.36
CA CYS A 138 2.23 -10.41 -6.00
C CYS A 138 2.26 -10.24 -4.47
N LYS A 139 3.45 -10.25 -3.87
CA LYS A 139 3.61 -10.13 -2.42
C LYS A 139 3.31 -8.73 -1.89
N ASP A 140 3.40 -7.71 -2.73
CA ASP A 140 3.07 -6.32 -2.40
C ASP A 140 1.57 -6.08 -2.62
N ASP A 141 0.85 -5.75 -1.56
CA ASP A 141 -0.58 -5.52 -1.59
C ASP A 141 -0.94 -4.22 -2.34
N GLN A 142 -0.09 -3.20 -2.30
CA GLN A 142 -0.33 -1.94 -2.98
C GLN A 142 -0.23 -2.10 -4.51
N ILE A 143 0.74 -2.88 -5.01
CA ILE A 143 0.84 -3.22 -6.43
C ILE A 143 -0.42 -3.95 -6.89
N ASN A 144 -0.88 -4.95 -6.11
CA ASN A 144 -2.10 -5.68 -6.43
C ASN A 144 -3.30 -4.75 -6.55
N LEU A 145 -3.51 -3.86 -5.57
CA LEU A 145 -4.67 -2.96 -5.57
C LEU A 145 -4.63 -1.95 -6.72
N ASN A 146 -3.46 -1.38 -7.02
CA ASN A 146 -3.34 -0.43 -8.14
C ASN A 146 -3.57 -1.08 -9.51
N ARG A 147 -3.17 -2.34 -9.69
CA ARG A 147 -3.49 -3.10 -10.92
C ARG A 147 -4.98 -3.33 -11.09
N LEU A 148 -5.71 -3.53 -9.99
CA LEU A 148 -7.16 -3.68 -10.03
C LEU A 148 -7.90 -2.41 -10.42
N CYS A 149 -7.31 -1.23 -10.21
CA CYS A 149 -7.87 0.02 -10.71
C CYS A 149 -7.98 0.05 -12.24
N GLY A 150 -7.02 -0.55 -12.95
CA GLY A 150 -7.10 -0.71 -14.41
C GLY A 150 -8.13 -1.74 -14.88
N LYS A 151 -8.52 -2.65 -13.99
CA LYS A 151 -9.51 -3.71 -14.27
C LYS A 151 -10.95 -3.28 -13.93
N TYR A 152 -11.10 -2.43 -12.90
CA TYR A 152 -12.39 -2.07 -12.32
C TYR A 152 -12.58 -0.57 -12.26
N ASP A 153 -13.51 -0.04 -13.03
CA ASP A 153 -13.90 1.38 -13.09
C ASP A 153 -14.55 1.89 -11.80
N PHE A 154 -15.06 0.99 -10.99
CA PHE A 154 -15.67 1.30 -9.71
C PHE A 154 -14.66 1.61 -8.59
N ILE A 155 -13.35 1.43 -8.81
CA ILE A 155 -12.29 1.77 -7.86
C ILE A 155 -11.80 3.18 -8.17
N LYS A 156 -11.80 4.05 -7.16
CA LYS A 156 -11.25 5.41 -7.23
C LYS A 156 -10.27 5.67 -6.09
N VAL A 157 -9.54 6.77 -6.19
CA VAL A 157 -8.63 7.28 -5.14
C VAL A 157 -9.25 8.52 -4.51
N ASP A 158 -9.12 8.69 -3.21
CA ASP A 158 -9.46 9.91 -2.47
C ASP A 158 -8.43 11.00 -2.77
N GLU A 159 -8.55 11.61 -3.95
CA GLU A 159 -7.57 12.57 -4.48
C GLU A 159 -7.47 13.85 -3.63
N ASN A 160 -8.55 14.21 -2.96
CA ASN A 160 -8.66 15.44 -2.16
C ASN A 160 -8.43 15.20 -0.66
N ASP A 161 -8.02 13.99 -0.26
CA ASP A 161 -7.81 13.62 1.14
C ASP A 161 -9.03 13.94 2.03
N LEU A 162 -10.24 13.67 1.56
CA LEU A 162 -11.47 14.02 2.29
C LEU A 162 -11.79 13.01 3.40
N ILE A 163 -11.60 11.74 3.13
CA ILE A 163 -11.84 10.65 4.09
C ILE A 163 -10.51 10.14 4.64
N PHE A 164 -9.52 9.99 3.77
CA PHE A 164 -8.22 9.42 4.08
C PHE A 164 -7.09 10.41 3.83
N LYS A 165 -6.15 10.51 4.76
CA LYS A 165 -4.90 11.25 4.55
C LYS A 165 -3.72 10.40 4.92
N ASN A 166 -2.81 10.18 3.97
CA ASN A 166 -1.49 9.62 4.24
C ASN A 166 -0.47 10.75 4.35
N PHE A 167 0.23 10.83 5.48
CA PHE A 167 1.33 11.76 5.68
C PHE A 167 2.64 11.12 5.23
N GLY A 168 3.35 11.79 4.32
CA GLY A 168 4.72 11.41 3.98
C GLY A 168 5.69 11.79 5.10
N PRO A 169 6.90 11.21 5.15
CA PRO A 169 7.90 11.50 6.18
C PRO A 169 8.36 12.97 6.23
N ARG A 170 8.08 13.73 5.19
CA ARG A 170 8.41 15.16 5.07
C ARG A 170 7.24 16.08 5.30
N ASP A 171 6.03 15.52 5.38
CA ASP A 171 4.85 16.31 5.64
C ASP A 171 4.91 16.76 7.11
N LYS A 172 4.83 18.07 7.32
CA LYS A 172 4.56 18.59 8.65
C LYS A 172 3.16 18.12 9.03
N GLU A 173 2.97 17.62 10.23
CA GLU A 173 1.66 17.28 10.77
C GLU A 173 0.82 18.57 10.84
N THR A 174 0.17 18.90 9.72
CA THR A 174 -0.74 20.03 9.64
C THR A 174 -2.15 19.53 9.92
N SER A 175 -3.01 20.40 10.45
CA SER A 175 -4.41 20.07 10.67
C SER A 175 -5.04 19.59 9.35
N THR A 176 -5.58 18.39 9.35
CA THR A 176 -6.32 17.84 8.21
C THR A 176 -7.78 17.65 8.56
N ASN A 177 -8.63 17.75 7.54
CA ASN A 177 -10.06 17.45 7.65
C ASN A 177 -10.38 15.97 7.41
N ALA A 178 -9.40 15.14 7.03
CA ALA A 178 -9.60 13.72 6.83
C ALA A 178 -10.03 13.01 8.12
N VAL A 179 -10.86 11.99 7.97
CA VAL A 179 -11.39 11.20 9.10
C VAL A 179 -10.37 10.18 9.58
N PHE A 180 -9.69 9.53 8.66
CA PHE A 180 -8.62 8.58 8.95
C PHE A 180 -7.29 9.15 8.47
N VAL A 181 -6.28 9.11 9.32
CA VAL A 181 -4.94 9.57 8.99
C VAL A 181 -3.93 8.46 9.23
N SER A 182 -3.01 8.31 8.31
CA SER A 182 -1.94 7.31 8.41
C SER A 182 -0.58 7.96 8.20
N PHE A 183 0.41 7.40 8.88
CA PHE A 183 1.80 7.79 8.83
C PHE A 183 2.64 6.63 8.24
N PRO A 184 2.41 6.27 6.96
CA PRO A 184 3.01 5.09 6.37
C PRO A 184 4.52 5.22 6.38
N GLY A 185 5.10 4.39 7.23
CA GLY A 185 6.50 4.09 7.22
C GLY A 185 7.46 5.20 7.56
N ASN A 186 7.85 5.27 8.81
CA ASN A 186 9.13 5.85 9.15
C ASN A 186 10.23 5.16 8.32
N MET A 187 10.83 5.91 7.38
CA MET A 187 11.88 5.46 6.49
C MET A 187 13.20 5.37 7.27
N ASN A 188 13.30 4.40 8.15
CA ASN A 188 14.54 4.08 8.84
C ASN A 188 15.44 3.18 7.97
N ILE A 189 16.72 3.05 8.35
CA ILE A 189 17.72 2.25 7.62
C ILE A 189 17.26 0.81 7.37
N LYS A 190 16.54 0.19 8.34
CA LYS A 190 16.02 -1.18 8.18
C LYS A 190 14.95 -1.27 7.08
N ARG A 191 14.12 -0.24 6.90
CA ARG A 191 13.12 -0.22 5.85
C ARG A 191 13.77 0.03 4.48
N TRP A 192 14.72 0.95 4.40
CA TRP A 192 15.50 1.17 3.18
C TRP A 192 16.24 -0.10 2.73
N SER A 193 16.89 -0.81 3.65
CA SER A 193 17.61 -2.06 3.32
C SER A 193 16.71 -3.17 2.76
N ARG A 194 15.40 -3.14 3.04
CA ARG A 194 14.40 -4.05 2.46
C ARG A 194 13.81 -3.49 1.16
N ALA A 195 13.42 -2.22 1.17
CA ALA A 195 12.75 -1.58 0.05
C ALA A 195 13.65 -1.47 -1.19
N ILE A 196 14.95 -1.20 -1.00
CA ILE A 196 15.90 -1.08 -2.13
C ILE A 196 15.97 -2.39 -2.95
N PRO A 197 16.25 -3.57 -2.38
CA PRO A 197 16.25 -4.82 -3.14
C PRO A 197 14.87 -5.15 -3.74
N GLU A 198 13.80 -4.89 -2.99
CA GLU A 198 12.43 -5.20 -3.42
C GLU A 198 12.03 -4.37 -4.64
N TYR A 199 12.31 -3.07 -4.64
CA TYR A 199 11.93 -2.18 -5.73
C TYR A 199 12.99 -2.05 -6.82
N ALA A 200 14.24 -2.42 -6.59
CA ALA A 200 15.29 -2.45 -7.61
C ALA A 200 14.92 -3.37 -8.80
N GLN A 201 14.10 -4.40 -8.56
CA GLN A 201 13.61 -5.28 -9.62
C GLN A 201 12.88 -4.54 -10.75
N PHE A 202 12.23 -3.42 -10.46
CA PHE A 202 11.53 -2.60 -11.47
C PHE A 202 12.48 -1.75 -12.32
N PHE A 203 13.74 -1.62 -11.90
CA PHE A 203 14.77 -0.79 -12.54
C PHE A 203 15.99 -1.57 -13.01
N TYR A 204 15.94 -2.90 -13.01
CA TYR A 204 17.13 -3.73 -13.26
C TYR A 204 17.82 -3.43 -14.60
N LEU A 205 17.06 -3.16 -15.67
CA LEU A 205 17.65 -2.80 -16.98
C LEU A 205 18.39 -1.47 -16.90
N HIS A 206 17.85 -0.48 -16.21
CA HIS A 206 18.50 0.83 -16.03
C HIS A 206 19.78 0.69 -15.20
N ILE A 207 19.71 -0.10 -14.12
CA ILE A 207 20.86 -0.36 -13.25
C ILE A 207 21.95 -1.09 -14.03
N LEU A 208 21.58 -2.09 -14.85
CA LEU A 208 22.53 -2.82 -15.68
C LEU A 208 23.18 -1.89 -16.72
N LEU A 209 22.41 -1.06 -17.41
CA LEU A 209 22.90 -0.10 -18.38
C LEU A 209 23.90 0.89 -17.74
N VAL A 210 23.54 1.45 -16.58
CA VAL A 210 24.44 2.35 -15.83
C VAL A 210 25.75 1.64 -15.46
N ASN A 211 25.68 0.39 -15.00
CA ASN A 211 26.89 -0.38 -14.67
C ASN A 211 27.78 -0.59 -15.92
N ILE A 212 27.20 -0.91 -17.08
CA ILE A 212 27.94 -1.07 -18.35
C ILE A 212 28.63 0.25 -18.76
N LEU A 213 27.91 1.36 -18.71
CA LEU A 213 28.46 2.67 -19.04
C LEU A 213 29.61 3.07 -18.09
N LEU A 214 29.47 2.81 -16.80
CA LEU A 214 30.52 3.06 -15.81
C LEU A 214 31.75 2.16 -16.06
N LEU A 215 31.56 0.88 -16.38
CA LEU A 215 32.66 -0.03 -16.74
C LEU A 215 33.42 0.44 -17.98
N ALA A 216 32.73 1.06 -18.95
CA ALA A 216 33.35 1.60 -20.15
C ALA A 216 34.13 2.90 -19.87
N ALA A 217 33.55 3.80 -19.08
CA ALA A 217 34.05 5.18 -18.88
C ALA A 217 35.15 5.30 -17.81
N LEU A 218 35.18 4.40 -16.82
CA LEU A 218 36.08 4.55 -15.66
C LEU A 218 37.47 3.90 -15.84
N PRO A 219 38.46 4.40 -15.14
CA PRO A 219 39.85 3.88 -15.22
C PRO A 219 39.94 2.39 -14.85
N LYS A 220 40.93 1.70 -15.42
CA LYS A 220 41.17 0.25 -15.17
C LYS A 220 41.22 -0.12 -13.68
N ARG A 221 41.73 0.78 -12.82
CA ARG A 221 41.85 0.55 -11.36
C ARG A 221 40.49 0.36 -10.64
N THR A 222 39.40 0.95 -11.14
CA THR A 222 38.07 0.88 -10.54
C THR A 222 37.21 -0.26 -11.13
N LYS A 223 37.67 -0.87 -12.24
CA LYS A 223 36.91 -1.94 -12.92
C LYS A 223 36.58 -3.16 -12.06
N PRO A 224 37.47 -3.66 -11.15
CA PRO A 224 37.14 -4.79 -10.30
C PRO A 224 35.96 -4.50 -9.35
N LEU A 225 35.90 -3.29 -8.78
CA LEU A 225 34.78 -2.88 -7.91
C LEU A 225 33.47 -2.82 -8.70
N LEU A 226 33.49 -2.21 -9.89
CA LEU A 226 32.31 -2.11 -10.75
C LEU A 226 31.84 -3.48 -11.27
N LEU A 227 32.79 -4.37 -11.57
CA LEU A 227 32.45 -5.75 -11.95
C LEU A 227 31.76 -6.48 -10.80
N SER A 228 32.25 -6.30 -9.57
CA SER A 228 31.61 -6.86 -8.37
C SER A 228 30.20 -6.31 -8.18
N LEU A 229 29.97 -5.00 -8.36
CA LEU A 229 28.64 -4.39 -8.32
C LEU A 229 27.72 -4.89 -9.43
N ALA A 230 28.24 -5.07 -10.65
CA ALA A 230 27.50 -5.65 -11.75
C ALA A 230 27.10 -7.10 -11.46
N LEU A 231 28.01 -7.91 -10.92
CA LEU A 231 27.71 -9.30 -10.52
C LEU A 231 26.66 -9.37 -9.41
N ILE A 232 26.76 -8.49 -8.40
CA ILE A 232 25.74 -8.37 -7.35
C ILE A 232 24.39 -7.96 -7.98
N THR A 233 24.39 -7.02 -8.91
CA THR A 233 23.15 -6.62 -9.62
C THR A 233 22.56 -7.80 -10.38
N VAL A 234 23.36 -8.55 -11.13
CA VAL A 234 22.93 -9.76 -11.86
C VAL A 234 22.40 -10.82 -10.89
N TYR A 235 23.09 -11.04 -9.77
CA TYR A 235 22.62 -11.95 -8.73
C TYR A 235 21.21 -11.54 -8.23
N TYR A 236 21.02 -10.26 -7.87
CA TYR A 236 19.70 -9.77 -7.46
C TYR A 236 18.65 -9.87 -8.56
N ILE A 237 19.02 -9.69 -9.84
CA ILE A 237 18.11 -9.86 -10.97
C ILE A 237 17.65 -11.34 -11.09
N ILE A 238 18.57 -12.27 -10.90
CA ILE A 238 18.28 -13.72 -11.05
C ILE A 238 17.45 -14.23 -9.87
N PHE A 239 17.79 -13.80 -8.65
CA PHE A 239 17.18 -14.31 -7.42
C PHE A 239 16.11 -13.37 -6.82
N ALA A 240 15.86 -12.21 -7.45
CA ALA A 240 14.80 -11.33 -7.02
C ALA A 240 13.44 -12.02 -7.11
N ASP A 241 12.64 -11.77 -6.10
CA ASP A 241 11.25 -12.21 -6.11
C ASP A 241 10.46 -11.49 -7.22
N ARG A 242 10.19 -12.21 -8.29
CA ARG A 242 9.45 -11.70 -9.44
C ARG A 242 7.94 -11.85 -9.32
N SER A 243 7.43 -12.15 -8.13
CA SER A 243 5.98 -12.32 -7.93
C SER A 243 5.16 -11.10 -8.38
N CYS A 244 5.80 -9.92 -8.37
CA CYS A 244 5.18 -8.67 -8.78
C CYS A 244 5.54 -8.20 -10.20
N THR A 245 6.48 -8.86 -10.89
CA THR A 245 6.71 -8.56 -12.30
C THR A 245 5.64 -9.24 -13.13
N ILE A 246 4.97 -8.49 -13.98
CA ILE A 246 3.84 -8.92 -14.79
C ILE A 246 4.27 -10.14 -15.62
N LYS A 247 3.54 -11.25 -15.46
CA LYS A 247 3.39 -12.19 -16.57
C LYS A 247 2.47 -11.48 -17.57
N THR A 248 3.05 -10.79 -18.55
CA THR A 248 2.34 -10.41 -19.78
C THR A 248 1.96 -11.64 -20.55
#